data_9b13fefbd1478a6674e4021d6abf72bc
#
_entry.id   9b13fefbd1478a6674e4021d6abf72bc
#
_cell.length_a   1.000
_cell.length_b   1.000
_cell.length_c   1.000
_cell.angle_alpha   90.00
_cell.angle_beta   90.00
_cell.angle_gamma   90.00
#
_symmetry.space_group_name_H-M   'P 1'
#
loop_
_entity.id
_entity.type
_entity.pdbx_description
1 polymer ?
#
loop_
_entity_poly.entity_id
_entity_poly.type
_entity_poly.pdbx_seq_one_letter_code
_entity_poly.pdbx_strand_id
1 'polypeptide(L)'
;MQLYSECMHCIVEHHWSLVKDCPDEARKAAFMREVLRTVAEADPGIAPPVPTARLQRIYAAQFAEQDDYPRLKRRYNELVMTWLPELRAALAAVDDPLKLAAWMAMAGNYIDFGVLKEVDDARLKRMLSTPDERAVGTPAFARLRADVRAAKRLVYACDNCGEVVLDLLLMEELKRENPALEITALVRGENVLNDVSAEDARAVGLDRVAKIVGNGSNIGGTQMQFLGDEARAAMLAADVIVAKGQGNFETLSGSG
;
A
#
# COMPACT_ATOMS: atom_id res chain seq x y z
N MET A 1 10.36 -6.87 -10.31
CA MET A 1 10.63 -5.97 -11.47
C MET A 1 12.08 -5.51 -11.41
N GLN A 2 12.70 -5.07 -12.52
CA GLN A 2 14.06 -4.53 -12.60
C GLN A 2 14.03 -3.00 -12.58
N LEU A 3 15.17 -2.39 -12.25
CA LEU A 3 15.34 -0.93 -12.29
C LEU A 3 15.57 -0.45 -13.73
N TYR A 4 14.51 -0.09 -14.43
CA TYR A 4 14.57 0.43 -15.80
C TYR A 4 14.91 1.93 -15.84
N SER A 5 15.25 2.44 -17.03
CA SER A 5 15.59 3.86 -17.24
C SER A 5 14.49 4.82 -16.79
N GLU A 6 13.24 4.49 -17.05
CA GLU A 6 12.06 5.24 -16.60
C GLU A 6 11.96 5.28 -15.08
N CYS A 7 12.30 4.17 -14.39
CA CYS A 7 12.33 4.12 -12.93
C CYS A 7 13.43 5.04 -12.38
N MET A 8 14.64 5.01 -13.00
CA MET A 8 15.73 5.89 -12.62
C MET A 8 15.35 7.37 -12.77
N HIS A 9 14.74 7.73 -13.89
CA HIS A 9 14.22 9.08 -14.12
C HIS A 9 13.18 9.48 -13.07
N CYS A 10 12.19 8.61 -12.82
CA CYS A 10 11.14 8.85 -11.83
C CYS A 10 11.71 9.06 -10.42
N ILE A 11 12.69 8.26 -9.99
CA ILE A 11 13.35 8.41 -8.68
C ILE A 11 14.03 9.79 -8.58
N VAL A 12 14.77 10.20 -9.62
CA VAL A 12 15.47 11.50 -9.62
C VAL A 12 14.46 12.65 -9.58
N GLU A 13 13.41 12.61 -10.40
CA GLU A 13 12.38 13.64 -10.48
C GLU A 13 11.60 13.77 -9.17
N HIS A 14 11.20 12.63 -8.59
CA HIS A 14 10.51 12.62 -7.31
C HIS A 14 11.35 13.28 -6.22
N HIS A 15 12.61 12.89 -6.06
CA HIS A 15 13.46 13.44 -5.00
C HIS A 15 13.85 14.91 -5.26
N TRP A 16 13.97 15.32 -6.53
CA TRP A 16 14.07 16.72 -6.87
C TRP A 16 12.84 17.51 -6.42
N SER A 17 11.66 17.00 -6.65
CA SER A 17 10.39 17.67 -6.26
C SER A 17 10.28 17.91 -4.75
N LEU A 18 10.90 17.06 -3.92
CA LEU A 18 10.92 17.20 -2.46
C LEU A 18 11.80 18.36 -1.99
N VAL A 19 12.86 18.72 -2.74
CA VAL A 19 13.87 19.69 -2.30
C VAL A 19 13.97 20.94 -3.16
N LYS A 20 13.25 21.01 -4.30
CA LYS A 20 13.34 22.12 -5.28
C LYS A 20 13.16 23.50 -4.65
N ASP A 21 12.26 23.60 -3.66
CA ASP A 21 11.92 24.87 -2.99
C ASP A 21 12.79 25.14 -1.73
N CYS A 22 13.76 24.27 -1.42
CA CYS A 22 14.70 24.49 -0.33
C CYS A 22 15.62 25.68 -0.66
N PRO A 23 15.70 26.72 0.21
CA PRO A 23 16.51 27.91 -0.05
C PRO A 23 18.01 27.66 0.10
N ASP A 24 18.41 26.61 0.83
CA ASP A 24 19.80 26.22 1.01
C ASP A 24 20.29 25.41 -0.21
N GLU A 25 20.91 26.08 -1.16
CA GLU A 25 21.42 25.46 -2.38
C GLU A 25 22.53 24.44 -2.11
N ALA A 26 23.37 24.64 -1.11
CA ALA A 26 24.45 23.71 -0.77
C ALA A 26 23.86 22.39 -0.24
N ARG A 27 22.87 22.45 0.65
CA ARG A 27 22.13 21.29 1.19
C ARG A 27 21.38 20.56 0.09
N LYS A 28 20.67 21.29 -0.76
CA LYS A 28 19.93 20.75 -1.91
C LYS A 28 20.87 20.01 -2.88
N ALA A 29 21.98 20.65 -3.26
CA ALA A 29 22.96 20.05 -4.16
C ALA A 29 23.65 18.82 -3.55
N ALA A 30 23.90 18.81 -2.24
CA ALA A 30 24.46 17.65 -1.55
C ALA A 30 23.49 16.47 -1.60
N PHE A 31 22.20 16.70 -1.30
CA PHE A 31 21.17 15.67 -1.39
C PHE A 31 21.02 15.11 -2.80
N MET A 32 20.93 15.96 -3.82
CA MET A 32 20.80 15.51 -5.21
C MET A 32 22.01 14.70 -5.69
N ARG A 33 23.23 14.98 -5.20
CA ARG A 33 24.39 14.11 -5.48
C ARG A 33 24.21 12.71 -4.88
N GLU A 34 23.62 12.59 -3.67
CA GLU A 34 23.31 11.29 -3.09
C GLU A 34 22.22 10.55 -3.88
N VAL A 35 21.20 11.27 -4.38
CA VAL A 35 20.19 10.71 -5.28
C VAL A 35 20.83 10.11 -6.53
N LEU A 36 21.63 10.90 -7.24
CA LEU A 36 22.29 10.47 -8.48
C LEU A 36 23.27 9.31 -8.23
N ARG A 37 24.03 9.34 -7.14
CA ARG A 37 24.94 8.26 -6.76
C ARG A 37 24.16 6.98 -6.46
N THR A 38 23.10 7.06 -5.65
CA THR A 38 22.29 5.90 -5.28
C THR A 38 21.67 5.23 -6.50
N VAL A 39 21.18 6.02 -7.46
CA VAL A 39 20.60 5.49 -8.70
C VAL A 39 21.68 4.89 -9.60
N ALA A 40 22.84 5.54 -9.73
CA ALA A 40 23.94 5.05 -10.58
C ALA A 40 24.59 3.76 -10.06
N GLU A 41 24.64 3.58 -8.72
CA GLU A 41 25.25 2.41 -8.06
C GLU A 41 24.25 1.29 -7.80
N ALA A 42 22.94 1.50 -8.04
CA ALA A 42 21.92 0.49 -7.79
C ALA A 42 22.09 -0.72 -8.71
N ASP A 43 21.91 -1.92 -8.17
CA ASP A 43 21.87 -3.14 -8.96
C ASP A 43 20.70 -3.07 -9.97
N PRO A 44 20.95 -3.24 -11.28
CA PRO A 44 19.88 -3.22 -12.29
C PRO A 44 18.77 -4.26 -12.04
N GLY A 45 19.08 -5.36 -11.36
CA GLY A 45 18.11 -6.42 -11.03
C GLY A 45 17.21 -6.11 -9.83
N ILE A 46 17.44 -4.97 -9.15
CA ILE A 46 16.67 -4.63 -7.95
C ILE A 46 15.39 -3.85 -8.28
N ALA A 47 14.35 -4.02 -7.48
CA ALA A 47 13.11 -3.26 -7.65
C ALA A 47 13.27 -1.78 -7.23
N PRO A 48 12.61 -0.83 -7.94
CA PRO A 48 12.73 0.62 -7.68
C PRO A 48 12.47 1.05 -6.23
N PRO A 49 11.56 0.45 -5.45
CA PRO A 49 11.37 0.82 -4.05
C PRO A 49 12.60 0.64 -3.16
N VAL A 50 13.55 -0.21 -3.52
CA VAL A 50 14.75 -0.46 -2.70
C VAL A 50 15.71 0.72 -2.67
N PRO A 51 16.22 1.27 -3.79
CA PRO A 51 17.02 2.49 -3.78
C PRO A 51 16.23 3.68 -3.23
N THR A 52 14.91 3.76 -3.49
CA THR A 52 14.04 4.80 -2.93
C THR A 52 14.03 4.76 -1.40
N ALA A 53 13.94 3.60 -0.77
CA ALA A 53 13.97 3.46 0.68
C ALA A 53 15.27 4.00 1.31
N ARG A 54 16.42 3.79 0.65
CA ARG A 54 17.70 4.39 1.08
C ARG A 54 17.64 5.91 1.01
N LEU A 55 17.12 6.45 -0.11
CA LEU A 55 17.01 7.89 -0.32
C LEU A 55 16.06 8.56 0.67
N GLN A 56 14.96 7.89 1.04
CA GLN A 56 14.03 8.39 2.06
C GLN A 56 14.71 8.54 3.42
N ARG A 57 15.57 7.59 3.84
CA ARG A 57 16.35 7.73 5.07
C ARG A 57 17.30 8.93 5.01
N ILE A 58 17.97 9.16 3.87
CA ILE A 58 18.85 10.30 3.67
C ILE A 58 18.05 11.61 3.71
N TYR A 59 16.88 11.63 3.06
CA TYR A 59 15.96 12.77 3.07
C TYR A 59 15.50 13.09 4.49
N ALA A 60 14.98 12.10 5.20
CA ALA A 60 14.49 12.27 6.57
C ALA A 60 15.59 12.79 7.52
N ALA A 61 16.83 12.31 7.38
CA ALA A 61 17.96 12.78 8.18
C ALA A 61 18.35 14.24 7.88
N GLN A 62 18.12 14.71 6.65
CA GLN A 62 18.50 16.05 6.22
C GLN A 62 17.33 17.06 6.26
N PHE A 63 16.09 16.62 6.10
CA PHE A 63 14.91 17.46 5.90
C PHE A 63 13.75 17.07 6.83
N ALA A 64 14.03 16.54 8.02
CA ALA A 64 13.02 16.04 8.97
C ALA A 64 11.94 17.08 9.35
N GLU A 65 12.25 18.36 9.32
CA GLU A 65 11.33 19.46 9.60
C GLU A 65 10.19 19.61 8.58
N GLN A 66 10.29 18.94 7.43
CA GLN A 66 9.27 18.97 6.36
C GLN A 66 8.36 17.72 6.37
N ASP A 67 8.59 16.80 7.30
CA ASP A 67 7.82 15.54 7.36
C ASP A 67 6.49 15.71 8.12
N ASP A 68 5.39 15.75 7.39
CA ASP A 68 4.01 15.80 7.93
C ASP A 68 3.23 14.47 7.73
N TYR A 69 3.90 13.42 7.26
CA TYR A 69 3.24 12.12 6.96
C TYR A 69 2.51 11.52 8.18
N PRO A 70 3.04 11.53 9.41
CA PRO A 70 2.32 10.96 10.55
C PRO A 70 0.96 11.60 10.79
N ARG A 71 0.83 12.93 10.58
CA ARG A 71 -0.43 13.65 10.68
C ARG A 71 -1.37 13.34 9.52
N LEU A 72 -0.83 13.31 8.31
CA LEU A 72 -1.58 13.01 7.11
C LEU A 72 -2.15 11.59 7.15
N LYS A 73 -1.36 10.59 7.53
CA LYS A 73 -1.78 9.19 7.70
C LYS A 73 -2.98 9.08 8.64
N ARG A 74 -2.89 9.67 9.85
CA ARG A 74 -4.01 9.69 10.81
C ARG A 74 -5.25 10.34 10.23
N ARG A 75 -5.10 11.55 9.66
CA ARG A 75 -6.21 12.31 9.07
C ARG A 75 -6.98 11.50 8.01
N TYR A 76 -6.27 10.78 7.14
CA TYR A 76 -6.92 10.02 6.07
C TYR A 76 -7.56 8.73 6.60
N ASN A 77 -6.93 8.03 7.53
CA ASN A 77 -7.57 6.91 8.22
C ASN A 77 -8.87 7.35 8.91
N GLU A 78 -8.82 8.43 9.68
CA GLU A 78 -9.99 8.99 10.37
C GLU A 78 -11.09 9.39 9.37
N LEU A 79 -10.75 10.07 8.29
CA LEU A 79 -11.70 10.47 7.25
C LEU A 79 -12.44 9.26 6.67
N VAL A 80 -11.71 8.25 6.19
CA VAL A 80 -12.33 7.08 5.57
C VAL A 80 -13.10 6.25 6.60
N MET A 81 -12.63 6.20 7.84
CA MET A 81 -13.38 5.54 8.94
C MET A 81 -14.74 6.20 9.19
N THR A 82 -14.90 7.50 8.96
CA THR A 82 -16.24 8.14 9.06
C THR A 82 -17.23 7.60 8.04
N TRP A 83 -16.76 7.01 6.94
CA TRP A 83 -17.61 6.46 5.88
C TRP A 83 -17.99 4.99 6.11
N LEU A 84 -17.32 4.28 7.03
CA LEU A 84 -17.56 2.85 7.27
C LEU A 84 -19.04 2.46 7.48
N PRO A 85 -19.86 3.21 8.25
CA PRO A 85 -21.27 2.85 8.40
C PRO A 85 -22.03 2.85 7.06
N GLU A 86 -21.80 3.86 6.21
CA GLU A 86 -22.42 3.97 4.89
C GLU A 86 -21.92 2.88 3.94
N LEU A 87 -20.59 2.62 3.94
CA LEU A 87 -19.99 1.61 3.07
C LEU A 87 -20.45 0.19 3.45
N ARG A 88 -20.54 -0.11 4.75
CA ARG A 88 -21.11 -1.39 5.22
C ARG A 88 -22.58 -1.54 4.88
N ALA A 89 -23.36 -0.46 4.95
CA ALA A 89 -24.76 -0.48 4.49
C ALA A 89 -24.86 -0.75 2.98
N ALA A 90 -23.96 -0.15 2.18
CA ALA A 90 -23.89 -0.42 0.74
C ALA A 90 -23.53 -1.89 0.44
N LEU A 91 -22.56 -2.44 1.17
CA LEU A 91 -22.20 -3.87 1.05
C LEU A 91 -23.37 -4.80 1.42
N ALA A 92 -24.14 -4.46 2.46
CA ALA A 92 -25.28 -5.25 2.87
C ALA A 92 -26.49 -5.17 1.90
N ALA A 93 -26.51 -4.16 1.02
CA ALA A 93 -27.62 -3.93 0.08
C ALA A 93 -27.42 -4.56 -1.31
N VAL A 94 -26.25 -5.17 -1.59
CA VAL A 94 -25.93 -5.76 -2.89
C VAL A 94 -25.95 -7.29 -2.84
N ASP A 95 -26.20 -7.91 -3.99
CA ASP A 95 -26.20 -9.40 -4.11
C ASP A 95 -24.79 -10.00 -3.98
N ASP A 96 -23.74 -9.23 -4.30
CA ASP A 96 -22.35 -9.68 -4.25
C ASP A 96 -21.46 -8.68 -3.46
N PRO A 97 -21.50 -8.75 -2.10
CA PRO A 97 -20.71 -7.88 -1.24
C PRO A 97 -19.20 -8.00 -1.47
N LEU A 98 -18.67 -9.21 -1.71
CA LEU A 98 -17.25 -9.44 -1.96
C LEU A 98 -16.78 -8.68 -3.21
N LYS A 99 -17.59 -8.68 -4.26
CA LYS A 99 -17.29 -7.96 -5.51
C LYS A 99 -17.22 -6.44 -5.27
N LEU A 100 -18.21 -5.90 -4.53
CA LEU A 100 -18.22 -4.48 -4.19
C LEU A 100 -17.06 -4.11 -3.26
N ALA A 101 -16.73 -4.93 -2.27
CA ALA A 101 -15.59 -4.70 -1.38
C ALA A 101 -14.25 -4.73 -2.14
N ALA A 102 -14.10 -5.65 -3.11
CA ALA A 102 -12.93 -5.70 -3.98
C ALA A 102 -12.80 -4.40 -4.81
N TRP A 103 -13.92 -3.91 -5.35
CA TRP A 103 -13.94 -2.61 -6.03
C TRP A 103 -13.54 -1.46 -5.10
N MET A 104 -14.12 -1.39 -3.89
CA MET A 104 -13.77 -0.37 -2.91
C MET A 104 -12.27 -0.38 -2.59
N ALA A 105 -11.70 -1.56 -2.35
CA ALA A 105 -10.28 -1.71 -2.08
C ALA A 105 -9.39 -1.31 -3.28
N MET A 106 -9.80 -1.61 -4.52
CA MET A 106 -9.10 -1.16 -5.73
C MET A 106 -9.22 0.35 -5.93
N ALA A 107 -10.43 0.90 -5.76
CA ALA A 107 -10.69 2.33 -5.90
C ALA A 107 -10.00 3.15 -4.79
N GLY A 108 -9.74 2.55 -3.64
CA GLY A 108 -9.01 3.17 -2.53
C GLY A 108 -7.62 3.67 -2.91
N ASN A 109 -6.98 3.05 -3.89
CA ASN A 109 -5.69 3.52 -4.40
C ASN A 109 -5.75 4.91 -5.09
N TYR A 110 -6.95 5.38 -5.46
CA TYR A 110 -7.16 6.77 -5.89
C TYR A 110 -7.16 7.77 -4.71
N ILE A 111 -7.19 7.27 -3.46
CA ILE A 111 -7.01 8.07 -2.25
C ILE A 111 -5.49 8.31 -2.08
N ASP A 112 -4.86 8.89 -3.11
CA ASP A 112 -3.46 9.28 -3.03
C ASP A 112 -3.34 10.71 -2.48
N PHE A 113 -2.53 10.83 -1.45
CA PHE A 113 -2.30 12.04 -0.67
C PHE A 113 -1.76 13.23 -1.48
N GLY A 114 -1.13 12.98 -2.64
CA GLY A 114 -0.60 14.02 -3.51
C GLY A 114 -1.67 14.70 -4.37
N VAL A 115 -2.74 13.97 -4.69
CA VAL A 115 -3.81 14.41 -5.58
C VAL A 115 -5.00 15.01 -4.81
N LEU A 116 -5.16 14.65 -3.53
CA LEU A 116 -6.34 14.93 -2.72
C LEU A 116 -6.29 16.24 -1.93
N LYS A 117 -5.55 17.24 -2.38
CA LYS A 117 -5.68 18.58 -1.75
C LYS A 117 -7.12 19.12 -1.80
N GLU A 118 -7.98 18.58 -2.68
CA GLU A 118 -9.38 19.00 -2.89
C GLU A 118 -10.27 17.82 -3.37
N VAL A 119 -10.37 16.71 -2.60
CA VAL A 119 -11.33 15.66 -2.99
C VAL A 119 -12.71 15.99 -2.49
N ASP A 120 -13.66 16.02 -3.46
CA ASP A 120 -15.09 15.99 -3.18
C ASP A 120 -15.48 14.64 -2.56
N ASP A 121 -15.67 14.63 -1.24
CA ASP A 121 -16.07 13.45 -0.45
C ASP A 121 -17.29 12.75 -1.07
N ALA A 122 -18.26 13.51 -1.59
CA ALA A 122 -19.46 12.96 -2.19
C ALA A 122 -19.15 12.24 -3.52
N ARG A 123 -18.22 12.75 -4.31
CA ARG A 123 -17.76 12.09 -5.54
C ARG A 123 -17.01 10.79 -5.24
N LEU A 124 -16.12 10.81 -4.24
CA LEU A 124 -15.37 9.62 -3.85
C LEU A 124 -16.30 8.54 -3.28
N LYS A 125 -17.24 8.89 -2.40
CA LYS A 125 -18.24 7.96 -1.87
C LYS A 125 -19.08 7.34 -2.99
N ARG A 126 -19.54 8.13 -3.97
CA ARG A 126 -20.27 7.60 -5.14
C ARG A 126 -19.41 6.63 -5.95
N MET A 127 -18.14 6.96 -6.19
CA MET A 127 -17.22 6.07 -6.90
C MET A 127 -17.05 4.75 -6.14
N LEU A 128 -16.87 4.78 -4.82
CA LEU A 128 -16.72 3.59 -3.99
C LEU A 128 -17.97 2.71 -4.00
N SER A 129 -19.16 3.30 -4.05
CA SER A 129 -20.44 2.58 -4.01
C SER A 129 -20.93 2.07 -5.37
N THR A 130 -20.26 2.41 -6.46
CA THR A 130 -20.66 2.04 -7.83
C THR A 130 -19.52 1.32 -8.53
N PRO A 131 -19.50 -0.04 -8.52
CA PRO A 131 -18.39 -0.81 -9.09
C PRO A 131 -18.32 -0.64 -10.62
N ASP A 132 -17.11 -0.50 -11.16
CA ASP A 132 -16.87 -0.68 -12.57
C ASP A 132 -16.79 -2.19 -12.89
N GLU A 133 -17.80 -2.69 -13.58
CA GLU A 133 -17.90 -4.10 -13.96
C GLU A 133 -16.70 -4.57 -14.79
N ARG A 134 -16.06 -3.68 -15.56
CA ARG A 134 -14.85 -4.01 -16.33
C ARG A 134 -13.65 -4.29 -15.45
N ALA A 135 -13.60 -3.69 -14.26
CA ALA A 135 -12.52 -3.89 -13.31
C ALA A 135 -12.73 -5.14 -12.45
N VAL A 136 -13.97 -5.38 -11.97
CA VAL A 136 -14.27 -6.47 -11.03
C VAL A 136 -15.07 -7.62 -11.62
N GLY A 137 -15.67 -7.47 -12.80
CA GLY A 137 -16.35 -8.54 -13.55
C GLY A 137 -15.38 -9.43 -14.36
N THR A 138 -14.13 -9.58 -13.93
CA THR A 138 -13.05 -10.20 -14.70
C THR A 138 -12.86 -11.68 -14.32
N PRO A 139 -12.30 -12.51 -15.23
CA PRO A 139 -11.88 -13.87 -14.88
C PRO A 139 -10.88 -13.92 -13.72
N ALA A 140 -10.06 -12.86 -13.54
CA ALA A 140 -9.12 -12.75 -12.42
C ALA A 140 -9.83 -12.66 -11.08
N PHE A 141 -10.93 -11.88 -10.97
CA PHE A 141 -11.73 -11.82 -9.75
C PHE A 141 -12.43 -13.15 -9.44
N ALA A 142 -12.99 -13.81 -10.47
CA ALA A 142 -13.60 -15.14 -10.31
C ALA A 142 -12.57 -16.17 -9.81
N ARG A 143 -11.34 -16.11 -10.32
CA ARG A 143 -10.22 -16.95 -9.86
C ARG A 143 -9.85 -16.63 -8.41
N LEU A 144 -9.67 -15.34 -8.06
CA LEU A 144 -9.41 -14.95 -6.68
C LEU A 144 -10.44 -15.53 -5.70
N ARG A 145 -11.74 -15.43 -6.05
CA ARG A 145 -12.83 -16.00 -5.22
C ARG A 145 -12.69 -17.51 -5.06
N ALA A 146 -12.39 -18.23 -6.15
CA ALA A 146 -12.21 -19.68 -6.10
C ALA A 146 -10.98 -20.07 -5.24
N ASP A 147 -9.87 -19.37 -5.42
CA ASP A 147 -8.65 -19.60 -4.66
C ASP A 147 -8.87 -19.32 -3.17
N VAL A 148 -9.57 -18.23 -2.81
CA VAL A 148 -9.91 -17.87 -1.42
C VAL A 148 -10.78 -18.94 -0.76
N ARG A 149 -11.77 -19.49 -1.48
CA ARG A 149 -12.63 -20.58 -0.95
C ARG A 149 -11.82 -21.83 -0.61
N ALA A 150 -10.77 -22.12 -1.32
CA ALA A 150 -9.91 -23.28 -1.12
C ALA A 150 -8.75 -23.02 -0.15
N ALA A 151 -8.37 -21.78 0.07
CA ALA A 151 -7.20 -21.38 0.86
C ALA A 151 -7.43 -21.58 2.35
N LYS A 152 -6.33 -21.85 3.05
CA LYS A 152 -6.24 -21.79 4.52
C LYS A 152 -5.58 -20.49 4.97
N ARG A 153 -4.58 -20.01 4.23
CA ARG A 153 -3.76 -18.85 4.60
C ARG A 153 -3.69 -17.85 3.45
N LEU A 154 -4.02 -16.63 3.76
CA LEU A 154 -3.90 -15.50 2.84
C LEU A 154 -2.97 -14.45 3.43
N VAL A 155 -2.00 -13.98 2.65
CA VAL A 155 -1.25 -12.76 2.95
C VAL A 155 -1.83 -11.60 2.17
N TYR A 156 -2.15 -10.52 2.87
CA TYR A 156 -2.63 -9.27 2.30
C TYR A 156 -1.55 -8.20 2.48
N ALA A 157 -0.78 -7.92 1.45
CA ALA A 157 0.25 -6.88 1.48
C ALA A 157 -0.41 -5.50 1.29
N CYS A 158 -0.56 -4.78 2.40
CA CYS A 158 -1.17 -3.46 2.44
C CYS A 158 -0.27 -2.41 1.75
N ASP A 159 -0.87 -1.28 1.38
CA ASP A 159 -0.16 -0.14 0.80
C ASP A 159 -0.38 1.13 1.65
N ASN A 160 -1.41 1.94 1.41
CA ASN A 160 -1.53 3.27 1.96
C ASN A 160 -2.52 3.39 3.13
N CYS A 161 -2.25 4.35 4.03
CA CYS A 161 -3.26 4.83 4.99
C CYS A 161 -4.45 5.46 4.26
N GLY A 162 -5.64 5.41 4.87
CA GLY A 162 -6.91 5.72 4.21
C GLY A 162 -7.42 4.54 3.38
N GLU A 163 -6.65 4.04 2.43
CA GLU A 163 -6.95 2.83 1.65
C GLU A 163 -7.14 1.60 2.55
N VAL A 164 -6.33 1.45 3.58
CA VAL A 164 -6.39 0.31 4.53
C VAL A 164 -7.76 0.13 5.20
N VAL A 165 -8.54 1.19 5.32
CA VAL A 165 -9.91 1.12 5.84
C VAL A 165 -10.85 0.40 4.87
N LEU A 166 -10.60 0.54 3.56
CA LEU A 166 -11.33 -0.19 2.51
C LEU A 166 -10.82 -1.63 2.39
N ASP A 167 -9.53 -1.84 2.63
CA ASP A 167 -8.93 -3.18 2.72
C ASP A 167 -9.53 -3.97 3.90
N LEU A 168 -9.81 -3.31 5.03
CA LEU A 168 -10.55 -3.91 6.16
C LEU A 168 -11.89 -4.48 5.70
N LEU A 169 -12.68 -3.71 4.92
CA LEU A 169 -13.96 -4.18 4.39
C LEU A 169 -13.79 -5.40 3.47
N LEU A 170 -12.78 -5.37 2.61
CA LEU A 170 -12.48 -6.52 1.76
C LEU A 170 -12.08 -7.75 2.58
N MET A 171 -11.24 -7.60 3.60
CA MET A 171 -10.86 -8.72 4.47
C MET A 171 -12.06 -9.27 5.26
N GLU A 172 -12.98 -8.42 5.71
CA GLU A 172 -14.24 -8.86 6.32
C GLU A 172 -15.06 -9.74 5.36
N GLU A 173 -15.18 -9.34 4.07
CA GLU A 173 -15.92 -10.12 3.06
C GLU A 173 -15.17 -11.40 2.67
N LEU A 174 -13.83 -11.38 2.58
CA LEU A 174 -13.04 -12.60 2.37
C LEU A 174 -13.25 -13.63 3.49
N LYS A 175 -13.34 -13.16 4.75
CA LYS A 175 -13.66 -14.01 5.90
C LYS A 175 -15.11 -14.52 5.88
N ARG A 176 -16.05 -13.77 5.31
CA ARG A 176 -17.44 -14.27 5.10
C ARG A 176 -17.49 -15.33 4.01
N GLU A 177 -16.72 -15.16 2.93
CA GLU A 177 -16.59 -16.16 1.86
C GLU A 177 -15.95 -17.47 2.36
N ASN A 178 -14.94 -17.35 3.24
CA ASN A 178 -14.26 -18.49 3.88
C ASN A 178 -13.98 -18.19 5.36
N PRO A 179 -14.87 -18.59 6.29
CA PRO A 179 -14.70 -18.33 7.72
C PRO A 179 -13.45 -18.95 8.35
N ALA A 180 -12.90 -20.01 7.74
CA ALA A 180 -11.66 -20.68 8.21
C ALA A 180 -10.38 -20.00 7.69
N LEU A 181 -10.48 -19.01 6.81
CA LEU A 181 -9.32 -18.34 6.22
C LEU A 181 -8.53 -17.57 7.28
N GLU A 182 -7.28 -17.89 7.43
CA GLU A 182 -6.32 -17.12 8.24
C GLU A 182 -5.72 -16.00 7.38
N ILE A 183 -5.96 -14.74 7.75
CA ILE A 183 -5.43 -13.59 7.03
C ILE A 183 -4.25 -13.01 7.80
N THR A 184 -3.12 -12.80 7.13
CA THR A 184 -2.00 -12.01 7.61
C THR A 184 -1.94 -10.70 6.83
N ALA A 185 -2.17 -9.58 7.50
CA ALA A 185 -1.95 -8.25 6.95
C ALA A 185 -0.47 -7.89 7.06
N LEU A 186 0.21 -7.84 5.93
CA LEU A 186 1.61 -7.46 5.85
C LEU A 186 1.70 -5.94 5.66
N VAL A 187 2.30 -5.26 6.63
CA VAL A 187 2.45 -3.81 6.68
C VAL A 187 3.91 -3.41 6.70
N ARG A 188 4.25 -2.13 6.59
CA ARG A 188 5.65 -1.70 6.65
C ARG A 188 6.24 -1.87 8.04
N GLY A 189 7.49 -2.29 8.11
CA GLY A 189 8.22 -2.49 9.36
C GLY A 189 8.69 -1.19 10.01
N GLU A 190 8.86 -0.15 9.20
CA GLU A 190 9.20 1.21 9.59
C GLU A 190 8.21 2.21 8.96
N ASN A 191 8.23 3.46 9.39
CA ASN A 191 7.44 4.51 8.73
C ASN A 191 8.00 4.82 7.33
N VAL A 192 7.15 4.73 6.34
CA VAL A 192 7.45 4.99 4.92
C VAL A 192 6.35 5.86 4.36
N LEU A 193 6.63 7.11 4.08
CA LEU A 193 5.65 8.03 3.47
C LEU A 193 4.23 7.86 4.09
N ASN A 194 3.25 7.59 3.23
CA ASN A 194 1.86 7.32 3.59
C ASN A 194 1.53 5.83 3.75
N ASP A 195 2.51 4.94 3.63
CA ASP A 195 2.30 3.49 3.77
C ASP A 195 1.84 3.11 5.18
N VAL A 196 1.08 2.01 5.25
CA VAL A 196 0.51 1.52 6.51
C VAL A 196 1.58 0.87 7.39
N SER A 197 1.71 1.34 8.62
CA SER A 197 2.47 0.71 9.70
C SER A 197 1.58 -0.19 10.56
N ALA A 198 2.20 -0.96 11.46
CA ALA A 198 1.45 -1.78 12.40
C ALA A 198 0.58 -0.95 13.37
N GLU A 199 0.99 0.26 13.70
CA GLU A 199 0.21 1.20 14.52
C GLU A 199 -1.03 1.68 13.75
N ASP A 200 -0.85 2.12 12.50
CA ASP A 200 -1.94 2.57 11.62
C ASP A 200 -2.98 1.47 11.39
N ALA A 201 -2.53 0.25 11.13
CA ALA A 201 -3.40 -0.90 10.91
C ALA A 201 -4.26 -1.23 12.16
N ARG A 202 -3.66 -1.17 13.36
CA ARG A 202 -4.42 -1.36 14.62
C ARG A 202 -5.39 -0.20 14.87
N ALA A 203 -4.98 1.03 14.56
CA ALA A 203 -5.85 2.20 14.75
C ALA A 203 -7.16 2.12 13.97
N VAL A 204 -7.16 1.47 12.80
CA VAL A 204 -8.37 1.23 12.01
C VAL A 204 -9.08 -0.07 12.36
N GLY A 205 -8.55 -0.86 13.29
CA GLY A 205 -9.16 -2.12 13.77
C GLY A 205 -8.91 -3.32 12.87
N LEU A 206 -7.85 -3.30 12.04
CA LEU A 206 -7.51 -4.40 11.15
C LEU A 206 -7.12 -5.69 11.90
N ASP A 207 -6.62 -5.56 13.12
CA ASP A 207 -6.28 -6.65 14.05
C ASP A 207 -7.48 -7.52 14.48
N ARG A 208 -8.71 -7.06 14.21
CA ARG A 208 -9.94 -7.84 14.48
C ARG A 208 -10.19 -8.92 13.42
N VAL A 209 -9.63 -8.76 12.24
CA VAL A 209 -9.87 -9.65 11.08
C VAL A 209 -8.62 -10.33 10.57
N ALA A 210 -7.43 -9.77 10.85
CA ALA A 210 -6.16 -10.27 10.35
C ALA A 210 -5.06 -10.19 11.42
N LYS A 211 -4.09 -11.11 11.35
CA LYS A 211 -2.83 -10.97 12.08
C LYS A 211 -1.99 -9.90 11.41
N ILE A 212 -1.57 -8.86 12.16
CA ILE A 212 -0.72 -7.79 11.63
C ILE A 212 0.75 -8.19 11.78
N VAL A 213 1.49 -8.17 10.67
CA VAL A 213 2.93 -8.48 10.62
C VAL A 213 3.65 -7.37 9.86
N GLY A 214 4.70 -6.80 10.48
CA GLY A 214 5.58 -5.83 9.81
C GLY A 214 6.53 -6.54 8.85
N ASN A 215 6.78 -5.94 7.67
CA ASN A 215 7.71 -6.52 6.69
C ASN A 215 9.19 -6.45 7.11
N GLY A 216 9.53 -5.72 8.19
CA GLY A 216 10.88 -5.63 8.75
C GLY A 216 11.77 -4.59 8.07
N SER A 217 11.22 -3.77 7.16
CA SER A 217 12.00 -2.77 6.41
C SER A 217 11.21 -1.47 6.19
N ASN A 218 11.92 -0.44 5.68
CA ASN A 218 11.33 0.79 5.18
C ASN A 218 11.13 0.80 3.65
N ILE A 219 11.14 -0.38 3.02
CA ILE A 219 10.89 -0.49 1.57
C ILE A 219 9.39 -0.33 1.33
N GLY A 220 9.00 0.61 0.47
CA GLY A 220 7.62 0.81 0.01
C GLY A 220 7.17 -0.31 -0.92
N GLY A 221 7.14 -1.55 -0.41
CA GLY A 221 6.83 -2.77 -1.13
C GLY A 221 7.21 -4.01 -0.33
N THR A 222 7.07 -5.19 -0.95
CA THR A 222 7.34 -6.49 -0.33
C THR A 222 8.46 -7.20 -1.08
N GLN A 223 9.70 -6.80 -0.79
CA GLN A 223 10.90 -7.40 -1.41
C GLN A 223 11.36 -8.59 -0.58
N MET A 224 11.20 -9.82 -1.08
CA MET A 224 11.40 -11.08 -0.35
C MET A 224 12.75 -11.19 0.38
N GLN A 225 13.83 -10.70 -0.23
CA GLN A 225 15.18 -10.77 0.35
C GLN A 225 15.39 -9.85 1.58
N PHE A 226 14.53 -8.85 1.76
CA PHE A 226 14.61 -7.88 2.87
C PHE A 226 13.49 -8.06 3.91
N LEU A 227 12.68 -9.11 3.78
CA LEU A 227 11.65 -9.40 4.78
C LEU A 227 12.28 -9.94 6.07
N GLY A 228 11.75 -9.50 7.20
CA GLY A 228 11.99 -10.15 8.49
C GLY A 228 11.46 -11.59 8.50
N ASP A 229 11.96 -12.40 9.43
CA ASP A 229 11.69 -13.85 9.45
C ASP A 229 10.20 -14.19 9.51
N GLU A 230 9.42 -13.47 10.33
CA GLU A 230 7.97 -13.70 10.46
C GLU A 230 7.23 -13.37 9.16
N ALA A 231 7.54 -12.23 8.54
CA ALA A 231 6.95 -11.81 7.27
C ALA A 231 7.31 -12.78 6.14
N ARG A 232 8.58 -13.20 6.07
CA ARG A 232 9.06 -14.19 5.11
C ARG A 232 8.36 -15.53 5.28
N ALA A 233 8.23 -16.02 6.53
CA ALA A 233 7.53 -17.26 6.82
C ALA A 233 6.05 -17.19 6.42
N ALA A 234 5.38 -16.08 6.68
CA ALA A 234 4.00 -15.85 6.28
C ALA A 234 3.83 -15.88 4.74
N MET A 235 4.71 -15.17 4.01
CA MET A 235 4.70 -15.15 2.54
C MET A 235 4.91 -16.54 1.92
N LEU A 236 5.88 -17.30 2.43
CA LEU A 236 6.18 -18.65 1.93
C LEU A 236 5.07 -19.67 2.27
N ALA A 237 4.32 -19.43 3.33
CA ALA A 237 3.26 -20.31 3.78
C ALA A 237 1.88 -19.96 3.20
N ALA A 238 1.75 -18.86 2.47
CA ALA A 238 0.49 -18.38 1.93
C ALA A 238 0.00 -19.24 0.76
N ASP A 239 -1.29 -19.58 0.78
CA ASP A 239 -1.98 -20.21 -0.34
C ASP A 239 -2.40 -19.14 -1.38
N VAL A 240 -2.70 -17.94 -0.90
CA VAL A 240 -3.09 -16.77 -1.71
C VAL A 240 -2.35 -15.53 -1.21
N ILE A 241 -1.88 -14.71 -2.14
CA ILE A 241 -1.31 -13.39 -1.85
C ILE A 241 -2.12 -12.33 -2.58
N VAL A 242 -2.66 -11.37 -1.84
CA VAL A 242 -3.24 -10.14 -2.37
C VAL A 242 -2.25 -9.01 -2.13
N ALA A 243 -1.79 -8.38 -3.20
CA ALA A 243 -0.80 -7.30 -3.13
C ALA A 243 -1.42 -5.98 -3.60
N LYS A 244 -1.37 -4.95 -2.74
CA LYS A 244 -1.92 -3.62 -3.00
C LYS A 244 -0.81 -2.65 -3.37
N GLY A 245 -1.12 -1.79 -4.34
CA GLY A 245 -0.26 -0.69 -4.75
C GLY A 245 0.91 -1.05 -5.65
N GLN A 246 1.51 0.00 -6.20
CA GLN A 246 2.57 -0.12 -7.19
C GLN A 246 3.84 -0.73 -6.59
N GLY A 247 4.24 -0.33 -5.39
CA GLY A 247 5.46 -0.81 -4.75
C GLY A 247 5.44 -2.32 -4.47
N ASN A 248 4.29 -2.85 -4.04
CA ASN A 248 4.13 -4.30 -3.88
C ASN A 248 4.14 -5.02 -5.24
N PHE A 249 3.50 -4.44 -6.28
CA PHE A 249 3.57 -4.99 -7.63
C PHE A 249 5.01 -5.05 -8.15
N GLU A 250 5.78 -3.97 -8.01
CA GLU A 250 7.17 -3.89 -8.48
C GLU A 250 8.09 -4.87 -7.77
N THR A 251 7.89 -5.08 -6.46
CA THR A 251 8.74 -5.93 -5.64
C THR A 251 8.38 -7.41 -5.70
N LEU A 252 7.12 -7.75 -5.98
CA LEU A 252 6.64 -9.14 -6.07
C LEU A 252 6.59 -9.67 -7.51
N SER A 253 6.53 -8.81 -8.53
CA SER A 253 6.51 -9.24 -9.92
C SER A 253 7.77 -10.01 -10.29
N GLY A 254 7.60 -11.29 -10.68
CA GLY A 254 8.69 -12.19 -11.05
C GLY A 254 9.37 -12.89 -9.88
N SER A 255 8.77 -12.88 -8.69
CA SER A 255 9.30 -13.55 -7.49
C SER A 255 8.71 -14.95 -7.26
N GLY A 256 7.82 -15.43 -8.13
CA GLY A 256 7.16 -16.73 -8.03
C GLY A 256 7.05 -17.44 -9.33
#